data_d94f7c3b187857173ed013b64b8fae31
#
_entry.id   d94f7c3b187857173ed013b64b8fae31
#
_cell.length_a   1.000
_cell.length_b   1.000
_cell.length_c   1.000
_cell.angle_alpha   90.00
_cell.angle_beta   90.00
_cell.angle_gamma   90.00
#
_symmetry.space_group_name_H-M   'P 1'
#
loop_
_entity.id
_entity.type
_entity.pdbx_description
1 polymer ?
#
loop_
_entity_poly.entity_id
_entity_poly.type
_entity_poly.pdbx_seq_one_letter_code
_entity_poly.pdbx_strand_id
1 'polypeptide(L)'
;NLSLAWSNFVNNADWQHGDVWLKLLQTIVMAFAGTVLASLLAFPLAFVAARNIMPNRLLNQVLKRFFDFLRSVDMLIWALFFTRAFGPGPLAGISAIFFTDTGTFGKLYSEALENIDDKQREGVRSVGASPSSVQRYGVVPQVLPVFLSQSLYFWESNTRSATIIGAVGAGGIGLKLWEAMRTNQDWENVAYMVMLILLVVFVFDNISNVLRQRLIGKQS
;
A
#
# COMPACT_ATOMS: atom_id res chain seq x y z
N ASN A 1 34.84 -3.13 -16.63
CA ASN A 1 34.92 -2.31 -17.83
C ASN A 1 33.55 -1.72 -18.15
N LEU A 2 33.32 -0.47 -17.62
CA LEU A 2 32.04 0.24 -17.77
C LEU A 2 31.68 0.50 -19.25
N SER A 3 32.69 0.70 -20.11
CA SER A 3 32.51 0.94 -21.54
C SER A 3 32.01 -0.30 -22.31
N LEU A 4 32.42 -1.49 -21.90
CA LEU A 4 31.94 -2.75 -22.45
C LEU A 4 30.50 -3.05 -22.00
N ALA A 5 30.18 -2.79 -20.75
CA ALA A 5 28.81 -2.92 -20.24
C ALA A 5 27.87 -1.94 -20.95
N TRP A 6 28.30 -0.69 -21.22
CA TRP A 6 27.50 0.29 -21.95
C TRP A 6 27.32 -0.07 -23.43
N SER A 7 28.37 -0.55 -24.10
CA SER A 7 28.26 -0.96 -25.51
C SER A 7 27.36 -2.18 -25.69
N ASN A 8 27.41 -3.13 -24.76
CA ASN A 8 26.53 -4.29 -24.77
C ASN A 8 25.09 -3.87 -24.49
N PHE A 9 24.86 -2.97 -23.50
CA PHE A 9 23.54 -2.42 -23.20
C PHE A 9 22.87 -1.76 -24.42
N VAL A 10 23.63 -1.03 -25.24
CA VAL A 10 23.08 -0.31 -26.41
C VAL A 10 22.92 -1.21 -27.63
N ASN A 11 23.86 -2.17 -27.87
CA ASN A 11 23.93 -2.89 -29.12
C ASN A 11 23.41 -4.33 -29.10
N ASN A 12 23.41 -5.00 -27.93
CA ASN A 12 23.14 -6.44 -27.82
C ASN A 12 21.98 -6.79 -26.86
N ALA A 13 21.27 -5.80 -26.32
CA ALA A 13 20.19 -6.06 -25.37
C ALA A 13 18.99 -6.68 -26.09
N ASP A 14 18.76 -7.96 -25.85
CA ASP A 14 17.54 -8.68 -26.23
C ASP A 14 16.43 -8.30 -25.25
N TRP A 15 15.92 -7.08 -25.41
CA TRP A 15 14.96 -6.49 -24.48
C TRP A 15 13.59 -7.16 -24.65
N GLN A 16 13.28 -8.08 -23.78
CA GLN A 16 11.97 -8.73 -23.70
C GLN A 16 10.91 -7.75 -23.18
N HIS A 17 10.66 -6.67 -23.91
CA HIS A 17 9.78 -5.58 -23.51
C HIS A 17 8.42 -6.06 -23.03
N GLY A 18 7.77 -6.95 -23.77
CA GLY A 18 6.41 -7.40 -23.44
C GLY A 18 6.32 -8.07 -22.07
N ASP A 19 7.27 -8.95 -21.74
CA ASP A 19 7.26 -9.67 -20.48
C ASP A 19 7.66 -8.77 -19.29
N VAL A 20 8.64 -7.88 -19.49
CA VAL A 20 9.03 -6.89 -18.46
C VAL A 20 7.88 -5.96 -18.13
N TRP A 21 7.15 -5.45 -19.13
CA TRP A 21 5.98 -4.61 -18.91
C TRP A 21 4.85 -5.33 -18.20
N LEU A 22 4.58 -6.59 -18.55
CA LEU A 22 3.57 -7.41 -17.87
C LEU A 22 3.94 -7.63 -16.40
N LYS A 23 5.21 -7.91 -16.10
CA LYS A 23 5.68 -8.08 -14.71
C LYS A 23 5.65 -6.78 -13.91
N LEU A 24 5.90 -5.67 -14.55
CA LEU A 24 5.81 -4.34 -13.95
C LEU A 24 4.35 -3.98 -13.64
N LEU A 25 3.44 -4.20 -14.60
CA LEU A 25 2.02 -4.05 -14.38
C LEU A 25 1.52 -4.97 -13.25
N GLN A 26 1.99 -6.21 -13.22
CA GLN A 26 1.69 -7.16 -12.14
C GLN A 26 2.10 -6.60 -10.77
N THR A 27 3.27 -5.96 -10.66
CA THR A 27 3.73 -5.32 -9.41
C THR A 27 2.79 -4.20 -8.98
N ILE A 28 2.39 -3.33 -9.90
CA ILE A 28 1.48 -2.21 -9.63
C ILE A 28 0.11 -2.71 -9.18
N VAL A 29 -0.46 -3.69 -9.90
CA VAL A 29 -1.76 -4.28 -9.57
C VAL A 29 -1.71 -4.98 -8.22
N MET A 30 -0.62 -5.67 -7.93
CA MET A 30 -0.39 -6.36 -6.66
C MET A 30 -0.34 -5.35 -5.48
N ALA A 31 0.41 -4.26 -5.64
CA ALA A 31 0.46 -3.17 -4.66
C ALA A 31 -0.92 -2.52 -4.47
N PHE A 32 -1.63 -2.25 -5.56
CA PHE A 32 -2.99 -1.70 -5.52
C PHE A 32 -3.97 -2.61 -4.81
N ALA A 33 -4.04 -3.88 -5.21
CA ALA A 33 -4.96 -4.85 -4.63
C ALA A 33 -4.72 -5.04 -3.13
N GLY A 34 -3.45 -5.21 -2.71
CA GLY A 34 -3.09 -5.34 -1.30
C GLY A 34 -3.51 -4.13 -0.48
N THR A 35 -3.19 -2.93 -0.95
CA THR A 35 -3.52 -1.67 -0.27
C THR A 35 -5.03 -1.44 -0.19
N VAL A 36 -5.77 -1.66 -1.28
CA VAL A 36 -7.23 -1.46 -1.30
C VAL A 36 -7.93 -2.45 -0.38
N LEU A 37 -7.57 -3.73 -0.43
CA LEU A 37 -8.15 -4.74 0.45
C LEU A 37 -7.87 -4.43 1.92
N ALA A 38 -6.63 -3.99 2.25
CA ALA A 38 -6.26 -3.58 3.60
C ALA A 38 -7.06 -2.36 4.07
N SER A 39 -7.18 -1.34 3.22
CA SER A 39 -7.96 -0.13 3.51
C SER A 39 -9.44 -0.44 3.74
N LEU A 40 -10.04 -1.28 2.89
CA LEU A 40 -11.44 -1.70 3.02
C LEU A 40 -11.72 -2.47 4.31
N LEU A 41 -10.79 -3.36 4.71
CA LEU A 41 -10.92 -4.09 5.97
C LEU A 41 -10.66 -3.19 7.18
N ALA A 42 -9.65 -2.32 7.11
CA ALA A 42 -9.29 -1.41 8.18
C ALA A 42 -10.38 -0.37 8.45
N PHE A 43 -11.14 0.05 7.43
CA PHE A 43 -12.21 1.05 7.57
C PHE A 43 -13.23 0.69 8.66
N PRO A 44 -13.97 -0.42 8.61
CA PRO A 44 -14.92 -0.77 9.66
C PRO A 44 -14.24 -1.08 11.00
N LEU A 45 -13.06 -1.71 10.99
CA LEU A 45 -12.34 -2.04 12.20
C LEU A 45 -11.85 -0.79 12.94
N ALA A 46 -11.49 0.27 12.24
CA ALA A 46 -11.08 1.54 12.81
C ALA A 46 -12.22 2.22 13.60
N PHE A 47 -13.47 2.15 13.10
CA PHE A 47 -14.63 2.66 13.84
C PHE A 47 -14.84 1.92 15.16
N VAL A 48 -14.60 0.62 15.17
CA VAL A 48 -14.68 -0.18 16.41
C VAL A 48 -13.50 0.10 17.33
N ALA A 49 -12.32 0.42 16.77
CA ALA A 49 -11.11 0.72 17.55
C ALA A 49 -11.09 2.15 18.12
N ALA A 50 -11.87 3.09 17.56
CA ALA A 50 -11.90 4.48 17.98
C ALA A 50 -12.67 4.65 19.31
N ARG A 51 -12.01 5.24 20.32
CA ARG A 51 -12.54 5.38 21.68
C ARG A 51 -13.73 6.35 21.79
N ASN A 52 -13.76 7.35 20.94
CA ASN A 52 -14.84 8.36 20.90
C ASN A 52 -16.10 7.85 20.22
N ILE A 53 -16.06 6.73 19.51
CA ILE A 53 -17.17 6.13 18.77
C ILE A 53 -17.70 4.90 19.52
N MET A 54 -16.80 3.99 19.90
CA MET A 54 -17.16 2.74 20.59
C MET A 54 -16.81 2.82 22.07
N PRO A 55 -17.78 2.76 22.99
CA PRO A 55 -17.54 2.96 24.43
C PRO A 55 -16.84 1.78 25.12
N ASN A 56 -16.69 0.64 24.46
CA ASN A 56 -16.07 -0.56 25.04
C ASN A 56 -14.54 -0.46 25.02
N ARG A 57 -13.96 -0.04 26.14
CA ARG A 57 -12.50 0.15 26.30
C ARG A 57 -11.68 -1.13 26.05
N LEU A 58 -12.20 -2.29 26.44
CA LEU A 58 -11.50 -3.56 26.25
C LEU A 58 -11.36 -3.88 24.76
N LEU A 59 -12.46 -3.76 24.00
CA LEU A 59 -12.48 -4.03 22.58
C LEU A 59 -11.57 -3.07 21.80
N ASN A 60 -11.60 -1.77 22.15
CA ASN A 60 -10.69 -0.78 21.55
C ASN A 60 -9.21 -1.14 21.79
N GLN A 61 -8.85 -1.53 23.04
CA GLN A 61 -7.49 -1.89 23.36
C GLN A 61 -7.05 -3.18 22.63
N VAL A 62 -7.89 -4.20 22.59
CA VAL A 62 -7.60 -5.45 21.89
C VAL A 62 -7.35 -5.20 20.40
N LEU A 63 -8.23 -4.42 19.75
CA LEU A 63 -8.05 -4.09 18.33
C LEU A 63 -6.80 -3.25 18.07
N LYS A 64 -6.50 -2.25 18.90
CA LYS A 64 -5.28 -1.45 18.78
C LYS A 64 -4.03 -2.32 18.96
N ARG A 65 -4.02 -3.28 19.89
CA ARG A 65 -2.92 -4.25 20.04
C ARG A 65 -2.82 -5.22 18.86
N PHE A 66 -3.94 -5.63 18.31
CA PHE A 66 -3.96 -6.43 17.09
C PHE A 66 -3.35 -5.68 15.90
N PHE A 67 -3.69 -4.41 15.71
CA PHE A 67 -3.05 -3.58 14.68
C PHE A 67 -1.56 -3.37 14.94
N ASP A 68 -1.16 -3.13 16.19
CA ASP A 68 0.24 -3.01 16.57
C ASP A 68 1.02 -4.30 16.29
N PHE A 69 0.40 -5.48 16.52
CA PHE A 69 0.99 -6.79 16.18
C PHE A 69 1.19 -6.94 14.68
N LEU A 70 0.17 -6.70 13.88
CA LEU A 70 0.26 -6.86 12.41
C LEU A 70 1.35 -5.97 11.79
N ARG A 71 1.47 -4.71 12.23
CA ARG A 71 2.45 -3.76 11.71
C ARG A 71 3.85 -3.91 12.30
N SER A 72 4.01 -4.66 13.41
CA SER A 72 5.32 -4.88 14.03
C SER A 72 6.19 -5.86 13.25
N VAL A 73 5.57 -6.68 12.42
CA VAL A 73 6.27 -7.60 11.52
C VAL A 73 6.49 -6.90 10.19
N ASP A 74 7.75 -6.86 9.76
CA ASP A 74 8.11 -6.25 8.48
C ASP A 74 7.44 -6.95 7.30
N MET A 75 7.06 -6.18 6.27
CA MET A 75 6.40 -6.69 5.07
C MET A 75 7.20 -7.80 4.38
N LEU A 76 8.53 -7.73 4.43
CA LEU A 76 9.40 -8.74 3.84
C LEU A 76 9.27 -10.09 4.54
N ILE A 77 9.10 -10.09 5.87
CA ILE A 77 8.88 -11.30 6.66
C ILE A 77 7.52 -11.93 6.28
N TRP A 78 6.47 -11.11 6.18
CA TRP A 78 5.17 -11.56 5.68
C TRP A 78 5.26 -12.14 4.27
N ALA A 79 6.03 -11.49 3.38
CA ALA A 79 6.23 -11.97 2.01
C ALA A 79 6.91 -13.36 1.99
N LEU A 80 7.96 -13.55 2.79
CA LEU A 80 8.62 -14.86 2.93
C LEU A 80 7.68 -15.93 3.47
N PHE A 81 6.88 -15.59 4.48
CA PHE A 81 5.90 -16.51 5.07
C PHE A 81 4.86 -16.93 4.02
N PHE A 82 4.26 -15.98 3.31
CA PHE A 82 3.23 -16.29 2.31
C PHE A 82 3.79 -16.96 1.06
N THR A 83 5.02 -16.61 0.64
CA THR A 83 5.70 -17.31 -0.44
C THR A 83 5.94 -18.80 -0.08
N ARG A 84 6.21 -19.07 1.19
CA ARG A 84 6.36 -20.45 1.65
C ARG A 84 5.02 -21.19 1.75
N ALA A 85 3.95 -20.49 2.12
CA ALA A 85 2.61 -21.06 2.30
C ALA A 85 1.87 -21.32 0.98
N PHE A 86 1.92 -20.35 0.06
CA PHE A 86 1.15 -20.37 -1.20
C PHE A 86 2.01 -20.67 -2.44
N GLY A 87 3.34 -20.69 -2.27
CA GLY A 87 4.29 -20.72 -3.37
C GLY A 87 4.66 -19.31 -3.88
N PRO A 88 5.72 -19.23 -4.71
CA PRO A 88 6.15 -17.96 -5.30
C PRO A 88 5.08 -17.43 -6.26
N GLY A 89 4.72 -16.15 -6.13
CA GLY A 89 3.73 -15.54 -7.00
C GLY A 89 3.04 -14.31 -6.42
N PRO A 90 2.19 -13.64 -7.20
CA PRO A 90 1.57 -12.37 -6.82
C PRO A 90 0.63 -12.49 -5.63
N LEU A 91 0.04 -13.65 -5.38
CA LEU A 91 -0.83 -13.88 -4.23
C LEU A 91 -0.06 -13.69 -2.90
N ALA A 92 1.18 -14.18 -2.83
CA ALA A 92 2.03 -13.99 -1.65
C ALA A 92 2.32 -12.50 -1.41
N GLY A 93 2.59 -11.74 -2.46
CA GLY A 93 2.84 -10.30 -2.35
C GLY A 93 1.59 -9.50 -1.94
N ILE A 94 0.43 -9.79 -2.54
CA ILE A 94 -0.85 -9.17 -2.15
C ILE A 94 -1.13 -9.44 -0.67
N SER A 95 -0.93 -10.69 -0.21
CA SER A 95 -1.16 -11.08 1.17
C SER A 95 -0.20 -10.36 2.13
N ALA A 96 1.07 -10.23 1.79
CA ALA A 96 2.06 -9.53 2.61
C ALA A 96 1.70 -8.06 2.80
N ILE A 97 1.36 -7.37 1.72
CA ILE A 97 0.90 -5.97 1.74
C ILE A 97 -0.39 -5.86 2.56
N PHE A 98 -1.37 -6.73 2.30
CA PHE A 98 -2.65 -6.72 2.98
C PHE A 98 -2.51 -6.84 4.51
N PHE A 99 -1.70 -7.77 5.01
CA PHE A 99 -1.53 -7.96 6.46
C PHE A 99 -0.81 -6.77 7.12
N THR A 100 0.28 -6.31 6.51
CA THR A 100 1.06 -5.16 7.03
C THR A 100 0.21 -3.88 7.04
N ASP A 101 -0.46 -3.60 5.93
CA ASP A 101 -1.24 -2.38 5.77
C ASP A 101 -2.53 -2.39 6.58
N THR A 102 -3.16 -3.55 6.80
CA THR A 102 -4.32 -3.65 7.70
C THR A 102 -3.97 -3.17 9.11
N GLY A 103 -2.81 -3.53 9.63
CA GLY A 103 -2.33 -3.04 10.91
C GLY A 103 -2.07 -1.52 10.89
N THR A 104 -1.46 -1.03 9.84
CA THR A 104 -1.10 0.38 9.69
C THR A 104 -2.33 1.26 9.49
N PHE A 105 -3.21 0.91 8.54
CA PHE A 105 -4.46 1.65 8.31
C PHE A 105 -5.40 1.59 9.50
N GLY A 106 -5.54 0.42 10.14
CA GLY A 106 -6.38 0.27 11.32
C GLY A 106 -6.01 1.26 12.42
N LYS A 107 -4.71 1.45 12.62
CA LYS A 107 -4.21 2.44 13.58
C LYS A 107 -4.40 3.88 13.11
N LEU A 108 -3.92 4.22 11.91
CA LEU A 108 -4.02 5.57 11.36
C LEU A 108 -5.48 6.04 11.25
N TYR A 109 -6.38 5.18 10.81
CA TYR A 109 -7.79 5.50 10.69
C TYR A 109 -8.46 5.66 12.05
N SER A 110 -8.12 4.81 13.03
CA SER A 110 -8.66 4.98 14.38
C SER A 110 -8.17 6.27 15.05
N GLU A 111 -6.92 6.66 14.83
CA GLU A 111 -6.37 7.93 15.31
C GLU A 111 -7.02 9.14 14.61
N ALA A 112 -7.25 9.07 13.30
CA ALA A 112 -7.97 10.12 12.57
C ALA A 112 -9.41 10.27 13.07
N LEU A 113 -10.10 9.16 13.35
CA LEU A 113 -11.45 9.17 13.95
C LEU A 113 -11.46 9.74 15.37
N GLU A 114 -10.41 9.55 16.15
CA GLU A 114 -10.27 10.12 17.49
C GLU A 114 -10.00 11.63 17.49
N ASN A 115 -9.47 12.17 16.38
CA ASN A 115 -9.10 13.57 16.21
C ASN A 115 -10.12 14.42 15.41
N ILE A 116 -11.34 13.94 15.22
CA ILE A 116 -12.40 14.70 14.52
C ILE A 116 -12.88 15.90 15.33
N ASP A 117 -13.42 16.92 14.62
CA ASP A 117 -14.10 18.03 15.28
C ASP A 117 -15.50 17.61 15.76
N ASP A 118 -15.68 17.63 17.08
CA ASP A 118 -16.95 17.28 17.72
C ASP A 118 -18.10 18.22 17.35
N LYS A 119 -17.84 19.46 16.97
CA LYS A 119 -18.89 20.43 16.61
C LYS A 119 -19.78 19.94 15.46
N GLN A 120 -19.20 19.32 14.44
CA GLN A 120 -19.98 18.77 13.33
C GLN A 120 -20.83 17.58 13.78
N ARG A 121 -20.30 16.76 14.67
CA ARG A 121 -21.01 15.62 15.25
C ARG A 121 -22.18 16.08 16.13
N GLU A 122 -21.94 17.09 16.97
CA GLU A 122 -22.96 17.70 17.83
C GLU A 122 -24.04 18.40 17.01
N GLY A 123 -23.67 19.11 15.94
CA GLY A 123 -24.63 19.75 15.04
C GLY A 123 -25.61 18.77 14.41
N VAL A 124 -25.14 17.61 13.94
CA VAL A 124 -26.02 16.55 13.42
C VAL A 124 -26.87 15.92 14.55
N ARG A 125 -26.32 15.81 15.75
CA ARG A 125 -27.01 15.24 16.89
C ARG A 125 -28.14 16.15 17.42
N SER A 126 -27.93 17.47 17.34
CA SER A 126 -28.90 18.47 17.87
C SER A 126 -30.25 18.48 17.13
N VAL A 127 -30.27 18.02 15.86
CA VAL A 127 -31.52 17.88 15.08
C VAL A 127 -32.20 16.51 15.31
N GLY A 128 -31.80 15.76 16.35
CA GLY A 128 -32.43 14.48 16.71
C GLY A 128 -32.01 13.29 15.83
N ALA A 129 -30.89 13.39 15.13
CA ALA A 129 -30.41 12.32 14.26
C ALA A 129 -30.05 11.04 15.04
N SER A 130 -30.33 9.87 14.44
CA SER A 130 -29.95 8.56 15.00
C SER A 130 -28.42 8.41 15.09
N PRO A 131 -27.89 7.56 15.98
CA PRO A 131 -26.45 7.34 16.09
C PRO A 131 -25.75 6.98 14.77
N SER A 132 -26.40 6.20 13.92
CA SER A 132 -25.89 5.85 12.59
C SER A 132 -25.83 7.05 11.64
N SER A 133 -26.85 7.93 11.70
CA SER A 133 -26.89 9.17 10.93
C SER A 133 -25.80 10.16 11.39
N VAL A 134 -25.54 10.23 12.70
CA VAL A 134 -24.44 11.03 13.25
C VAL A 134 -23.09 10.56 12.70
N GLN A 135 -22.85 9.25 12.63
CA GLN A 135 -21.63 8.71 12.04
C GLN A 135 -21.54 9.04 10.55
N ARG A 136 -22.63 8.81 9.80
CA ARG A 136 -22.65 8.99 8.34
C ARG A 136 -22.48 10.45 7.92
N TYR A 137 -23.09 11.39 8.60
CA TYR A 137 -23.13 12.80 8.20
C TYR A 137 -22.22 13.71 9.03
N GLY A 138 -21.91 13.35 10.27
CA GLY A 138 -21.05 14.14 11.15
C GLY A 138 -19.60 13.66 11.21
N VAL A 139 -19.34 12.36 11.00
CA VAL A 139 -17.99 11.77 11.15
C VAL A 139 -17.36 11.42 9.81
N VAL A 140 -18.03 10.59 9.00
CA VAL A 140 -17.48 10.08 7.73
C VAL A 140 -17.00 11.18 6.78
N PRO A 141 -17.73 12.30 6.55
CA PRO A 141 -17.26 13.36 5.65
C PRO A 141 -15.95 14.02 6.10
N GLN A 142 -15.65 14.04 7.40
CA GLN A 142 -14.40 14.60 7.92
C GLN A 142 -13.20 13.69 7.66
N VAL A 143 -13.39 12.37 7.85
CA VAL A 143 -12.28 11.40 7.81
C VAL A 143 -12.05 10.80 6.43
N LEU A 144 -13.05 10.75 5.56
CA LEU A 144 -12.96 10.13 4.24
C LEU A 144 -11.85 10.72 3.36
N PRO A 145 -11.66 12.05 3.26
CA PRO A 145 -10.54 12.62 2.50
C PRO A 145 -9.18 12.21 3.08
N VAL A 146 -9.07 12.11 4.41
CA VAL A 146 -7.84 11.68 5.09
C VAL A 146 -7.56 10.21 4.77
N PHE A 147 -8.56 9.34 4.85
CA PHE A 147 -8.42 7.91 4.55
C PHE A 147 -8.02 7.67 3.10
N LEU A 148 -8.67 8.36 2.16
CA LEU A 148 -8.31 8.27 0.74
C LEU A 148 -6.89 8.77 0.47
N SER A 149 -6.49 9.87 1.10
CA SER A 149 -5.13 10.40 0.98
C SER A 149 -4.08 9.43 1.52
N GLN A 150 -4.35 8.81 2.67
CA GLN A 150 -3.47 7.79 3.24
C GLN A 150 -3.41 6.54 2.35
N SER A 151 -4.55 6.06 1.83
CA SER A 151 -4.57 4.92 0.91
C SER A 151 -3.75 5.17 -0.36
N LEU A 152 -3.83 6.36 -0.93
CA LEU A 152 -3.02 6.75 -2.10
C LEU A 152 -1.52 6.80 -1.76
N TYR A 153 -1.16 7.34 -0.59
CA TYR A 153 0.22 7.37 -0.13
C TYR A 153 0.80 5.96 0.04
N PHE A 154 0.03 5.06 0.67
CA PHE A 154 0.47 3.68 0.87
C PHE A 154 0.52 2.91 -0.44
N TRP A 155 -0.41 3.11 -1.38
CA TRP A 155 -0.31 2.50 -2.70
C TRP A 155 0.97 2.89 -3.43
N GLU A 156 1.32 4.17 -3.44
CA GLU A 156 2.58 4.67 -3.98
C GLU A 156 3.78 4.00 -3.30
N SER A 157 3.83 4.02 -1.96
CA SER A 157 4.90 3.39 -1.17
C SER A 157 4.99 1.88 -1.41
N ASN A 158 3.85 1.20 -1.48
CA ASN A 158 3.77 -0.24 -1.71
C ASN A 158 4.20 -0.63 -3.12
N THR A 159 4.05 0.23 -4.11
CA THR A 159 4.56 -0.02 -5.46
C THR A 159 6.10 -0.17 -5.44
N ARG A 160 6.80 0.63 -4.63
CA ARG A 160 8.24 0.48 -4.40
C ARG A 160 8.58 -0.78 -3.61
N SER A 161 7.87 -1.00 -2.50
CA SER A 161 8.08 -2.16 -1.64
C SER A 161 7.78 -3.47 -2.34
N ALA A 162 6.77 -3.50 -3.21
CA ALA A 162 6.40 -4.67 -4.01
C ALA A 162 7.55 -5.13 -4.94
N THR A 163 8.40 -4.23 -5.40
CA THR A 163 9.60 -4.59 -6.15
C THR A 163 10.60 -5.34 -5.27
N ILE A 164 10.76 -4.92 -4.02
CA ILE A 164 11.70 -5.55 -3.07
C ILE A 164 11.20 -6.92 -2.64
N ILE A 165 9.91 -7.03 -2.25
CA ILE A 165 9.34 -8.31 -1.83
C ILE A 165 9.24 -9.31 -2.99
N GLY A 166 9.17 -8.82 -4.22
CA GLY A 166 9.25 -9.66 -5.41
C GLY A 166 10.55 -10.48 -5.47
N ALA A 167 11.68 -9.91 -5.05
CA ALA A 167 12.96 -10.58 -5.01
C ALA A 167 13.00 -11.80 -4.06
N VAL A 168 12.11 -11.85 -3.08
CA VAL A 168 11.97 -13.01 -2.18
C VAL A 168 10.86 -13.98 -2.61
N GLY A 169 10.39 -13.86 -3.85
CA GLY A 169 9.42 -14.79 -4.45
C GLY A 169 7.97 -14.29 -4.46
N ALA A 170 7.69 -13.08 -4.00
CA ALA A 170 6.33 -12.52 -3.98
C ALA A 170 5.80 -12.08 -5.37
N GLY A 171 6.49 -12.43 -6.45
CA GLY A 171 6.06 -12.16 -7.82
C GLY A 171 6.44 -10.79 -8.36
N GLY A 172 5.87 -10.43 -9.50
CA GLY A 172 6.10 -9.14 -10.16
C GLY A 172 7.49 -8.97 -10.77
N ILE A 173 7.86 -7.70 -11.00
CA ILE A 173 9.15 -7.34 -11.62
C ILE A 173 10.34 -7.69 -10.72
N GLY A 174 10.18 -7.66 -9.40
CA GLY A 174 11.24 -8.00 -8.47
C GLY A 174 11.69 -9.44 -8.56
N LEU A 175 10.76 -10.38 -8.78
CA LEU A 175 11.10 -11.79 -9.00
C LEU A 175 11.91 -11.96 -10.29
N LYS A 176 11.48 -11.34 -11.39
CA LYS A 176 12.19 -11.38 -12.66
C LYS A 176 13.58 -10.74 -12.56
N LEU A 177 13.70 -9.63 -11.85
CA LEU A 177 14.99 -8.97 -11.57
C LEU A 177 15.93 -9.91 -10.81
N TRP A 178 15.43 -10.58 -9.79
CA TRP A 178 16.21 -11.55 -9.02
C TRP A 178 16.66 -12.75 -9.86
N GLU A 179 15.78 -13.28 -10.70
CA GLU A 179 16.10 -14.39 -11.63
C GLU A 179 17.19 -13.97 -12.62
N ALA A 180 17.09 -12.77 -13.22
CA ALA A 180 18.10 -12.25 -14.14
C ALA A 180 19.47 -12.08 -13.46
N MET A 181 19.49 -11.58 -12.23
CA MET A 181 20.74 -11.42 -11.46
C MET A 181 21.39 -12.73 -11.06
N ARG A 182 20.58 -13.73 -10.68
CA ARG A 182 21.08 -14.98 -10.08
C ARG A 182 21.33 -16.07 -11.10
N THR A 183 20.45 -16.25 -12.08
CA THR A 183 20.47 -17.40 -12.98
C THR A 183 21.20 -17.09 -14.27
N ASN A 184 20.88 -15.97 -14.88
CA ASN A 184 21.37 -15.65 -16.21
C ASN A 184 22.61 -14.74 -16.19
N GLN A 185 22.90 -14.08 -15.06
CA GLN A 185 23.93 -13.02 -14.95
C GLN A 185 23.81 -11.97 -16.07
N ASP A 186 22.57 -11.71 -16.48
CA ASP A 186 22.22 -10.82 -17.59
C ASP A 186 22.12 -9.38 -17.07
N TRP A 187 23.27 -8.76 -16.90
CA TRP A 187 23.39 -7.41 -16.34
C TRP A 187 22.77 -6.32 -17.23
N GLU A 188 22.59 -6.60 -18.51
CA GLU A 188 21.98 -5.68 -19.46
C GLU A 188 20.47 -5.58 -19.22
N ASN A 189 19.80 -6.72 -19.11
CA ASN A 189 18.38 -6.77 -18.74
C ASN A 189 18.13 -6.28 -17.31
N VAL A 190 19.05 -6.52 -16.37
CA VAL A 190 18.99 -5.99 -15.01
C VAL A 190 18.99 -4.46 -15.04
N ALA A 191 19.94 -3.84 -15.77
CA ALA A 191 20.02 -2.38 -15.87
C ALA A 191 18.77 -1.78 -16.51
N TYR A 192 18.24 -2.42 -17.56
CA TYR A 192 16.99 -2.03 -18.21
C TYR A 192 15.79 -2.09 -17.25
N MET A 193 15.63 -3.21 -16.54
CA MET A 193 14.54 -3.35 -15.54
C MET A 193 14.63 -2.32 -14.42
N VAL A 194 15.84 -2.03 -13.94
CA VAL A 194 16.05 -1.00 -12.91
C VAL A 194 15.66 0.39 -13.42
N MET A 195 16.06 0.75 -14.65
CA MET A 195 15.67 2.03 -15.26
C MET A 195 14.14 2.14 -15.41
N LEU A 196 13.48 1.07 -15.86
CA LEU A 196 12.02 1.05 -15.98
C LEU A 196 11.32 1.19 -14.62
N ILE A 197 11.80 0.50 -13.59
CA ILE A 197 11.28 0.62 -12.23
C ILE A 197 11.39 2.07 -11.76
N LEU A 198 12.56 2.70 -11.92
CA LEU A 198 12.77 4.10 -11.53
C LEU A 198 11.81 5.06 -12.27
N LEU A 199 11.66 4.86 -13.58
CA LEU A 199 10.74 5.68 -14.40
C LEU A 199 9.31 5.53 -13.93
N VAL A 200 8.85 4.30 -13.71
CA VAL A 200 7.48 4.03 -13.27
C VAL A 200 7.23 4.58 -11.87
N VAL A 201 8.14 4.38 -10.93
CA VAL A 201 8.03 4.95 -9.58
C VAL A 201 7.93 6.47 -9.67
N PHE A 202 8.79 7.12 -10.46
CA PHE A 202 8.74 8.58 -10.64
C PHE A 202 7.39 9.07 -11.21
N VAL A 203 6.83 8.37 -12.18
CA VAL A 203 5.52 8.71 -12.76
C VAL A 203 4.42 8.52 -11.72
N PHE A 204 4.45 7.42 -10.97
CA PHE A 204 3.47 7.14 -9.91
C PHE A 204 3.53 8.17 -8.77
N ASP A 205 4.72 8.56 -8.33
CA ASP A 205 4.93 9.59 -7.32
C ASP A 205 4.27 10.92 -7.75
N ASN A 206 4.46 11.31 -9.01
CA ASN A 206 3.84 12.53 -9.53
C ASN A 206 2.30 12.42 -9.62
N ILE A 207 1.77 11.32 -10.11
CA ILE A 207 0.31 11.09 -10.20
C ILE A 207 -0.31 11.09 -8.81
N SER A 208 0.27 10.35 -7.87
CA SER A 208 -0.19 10.27 -6.48
C SER A 208 -0.20 11.64 -5.80
N ASN A 209 0.84 12.44 -5.99
CA ASN A 209 0.93 13.79 -5.44
C ASN A 209 -0.17 14.71 -5.97
N VAL A 210 -0.45 14.68 -7.29
CA VAL A 210 -1.52 15.48 -7.90
C VAL A 210 -2.89 15.06 -7.37
N LEU A 211 -3.14 13.74 -7.26
CA LEU A 211 -4.40 13.22 -6.73
C LEU A 211 -4.61 13.61 -5.26
N ARG A 212 -3.57 13.48 -4.42
CA ARG A 212 -3.64 13.90 -3.01
C ARG A 212 -3.94 15.39 -2.85
N GLN A 213 -3.28 16.24 -3.62
CA GLN A 213 -3.53 17.69 -3.57
C GLN A 213 -4.96 18.05 -3.94
N ARG A 214 -5.60 17.30 -4.83
CA ARG A 214 -7.01 17.49 -5.18
C ARG A 214 -7.98 17.01 -4.11
N LEU A 215 -7.61 15.93 -3.38
CA LEU A 215 -8.47 15.35 -2.33
C LEU A 215 -8.46 16.16 -1.03
N ILE A 216 -7.29 16.66 -0.63
CA ILE A 216 -7.15 17.40 0.64
C ILE A 216 -7.53 18.88 0.47
N GLY A 217 -7.64 19.37 -0.79
CA GLY A 217 -7.72 20.79 -1.09
C GLY A 217 -6.38 21.49 -0.88
N LYS A 218 -6.14 22.59 -1.57
CA LYS A 218 -5.04 23.48 -1.23
C LYS A 218 -5.33 24.05 0.16
N GLN A 219 -4.67 23.55 1.17
CA GLN A 219 -4.52 24.29 2.43
C GLN A 219 -3.65 25.50 2.10
N SER A 220 -4.29 26.59 1.70
CA SER A 220 -3.71 27.93 1.59
C SER A 220 -3.86 28.61 2.92
#